data_37e191adc78885d810c7bbfbc306bac4
#
_entry.id   37e191adc78885d810c7bbfbc306bac4
#
_cell.length_a   1.000
_cell.length_b   1.000
_cell.length_c   1.000
_cell.angle_alpha   90.00
_cell.angle_beta   90.00
_cell.angle_gamma   90.00
#
_symmetry.space_group_name_H-M   'P 1'
#
loop_
_entity.id
_entity.type
_entity.pdbx_description
1 polymer ?
#
loop_
_entity_poly.entity_id
_entity_poly.type
_entity_poly.pdbx_seq_one_letter_code
_entity_poly.pdbx_strand_id
1 'polypeptide(L)'
;MKFLKVGRVAIITRGRYAGKKVVIIQPQDAGNKSHPYPHALVAGIERYPSQITRRMSKARQTKRSKVKPFIKVVNYNHLMPTRYTLELEGLKGVVSADTFKEVSQREEAKKTVKKAFEERYTSGKNRWFFTPLRF
;
A
#
# COMPACT_ATOMS: atom_id res chain seq x y z
N MET A 1 9.06 -1.19 16.78
CA MET A 1 10.28 -1.68 16.12
C MET A 1 10.92 -0.60 15.26
N LYS A 2 12.24 -0.57 15.22
CA LYS A 2 12.97 0.45 14.44
C LYS A 2 12.77 0.35 12.92
N PHE A 3 12.43 -0.84 12.43
CA PHE A 3 12.30 -1.08 10.98
C PHE A 3 10.89 -0.85 10.45
N LEU A 4 9.88 -0.84 11.32
CA LEU A 4 8.49 -0.71 10.91
C LEU A 4 7.96 0.67 11.33
N LYS A 5 8.26 1.66 10.52
CA LYS A 5 7.89 3.06 10.75
C LYS A 5 6.89 3.52 9.70
N VAL A 6 6.18 4.60 9.99
CA VAL A 6 5.29 5.25 9.03
C VAL A 6 6.07 5.60 7.76
N GLY A 7 5.51 5.24 6.61
CA GLY A 7 6.13 5.47 5.31
C GLY A 7 7.13 4.42 4.86
N ARG A 8 7.46 3.45 5.70
CA ARG A 8 8.37 2.37 5.32
C ARG A 8 7.68 1.40 4.37
N VAL A 9 8.38 1.03 3.31
CA VAL A 9 7.87 0.00 2.39
C VAL A 9 8.21 -1.38 2.94
N ALA A 10 7.25 -2.28 2.87
CA ALA A 10 7.43 -3.67 3.30
C ALA A 10 6.82 -4.61 2.26
N ILE A 11 7.13 -5.89 2.37
CA ILE A 11 6.57 -6.93 1.51
C ILE A 11 5.78 -7.89 2.39
N ILE A 12 4.56 -8.22 1.99
CA ILE A 12 3.74 -9.20 2.71
C ILE A 12 4.24 -10.59 2.35
N THR A 13 4.50 -11.41 3.37
CA THR A 13 5.07 -12.75 3.18
C THR A 13 4.04 -13.86 3.22
N ARG A 14 2.87 -13.62 3.81
CA ARG A 14 1.82 -14.65 3.94
C ARG A 14 0.44 -14.08 3.66
N GLY A 15 -0.46 -14.97 3.25
CA GLY A 15 -1.85 -14.67 3.01
C GLY A 15 -2.15 -14.38 1.55
N ARG A 16 -3.33 -13.87 1.30
CA ARG A 16 -3.83 -13.57 -0.05
C ARG A 16 -2.94 -12.59 -0.81
N TYR A 17 -2.34 -11.65 -0.10
CA TYR A 17 -1.51 -10.61 -0.70
C TYR A 17 -0.02 -10.89 -0.58
N ALA A 18 0.37 -12.15 -0.38
CA ALA A 18 1.78 -12.51 -0.29
C ALA A 18 2.55 -12.05 -1.54
N GLY A 19 3.72 -11.48 -1.34
CA GLY A 19 4.54 -10.93 -2.43
C GLY A 19 4.17 -9.53 -2.87
N LYS A 20 3.11 -8.96 -2.31
CA LYS A 20 2.70 -7.59 -2.64
C LYS A 20 3.46 -6.58 -1.79
N LYS A 21 3.81 -5.45 -2.40
CA LYS A 21 4.48 -4.36 -1.71
C LYS A 21 3.46 -3.45 -1.04
N VAL A 22 3.75 -3.05 0.18
CA VAL A 22 2.88 -2.19 0.96
C VAL A 22 3.68 -1.05 1.59
N VAL A 23 2.99 0.02 1.93
CA VAL A 23 3.55 1.11 2.72
C VAL A 23 2.87 1.10 4.09
N ILE A 24 3.65 1.25 5.14
CA ILE A 24 3.13 1.25 6.51
C ILE A 24 2.53 2.62 6.81
N ILE A 25 1.24 2.63 7.14
CA ILE A 25 0.52 3.84 7.47
C ILE A 25 0.57 4.10 8.97
N GLN A 26 0.29 3.08 9.77
CA GLN A 26 0.28 3.21 11.23
C GLN A 26 0.75 1.92 11.87
N PRO A 27 1.95 1.91 12.47
CA PRO A 27 2.40 0.74 13.23
C PRO A 27 1.77 0.74 14.62
N GLN A 28 1.48 -0.45 15.13
CA GLN A 28 0.93 -0.68 16.47
C GLN A 28 1.78 -1.72 17.18
N ASP A 29 2.83 -1.25 17.84
CA ASP A 29 3.82 -2.13 18.49
C ASP A 29 3.25 -2.95 19.65
N ALA A 30 2.29 -2.38 20.38
CA ALA A 30 1.69 -3.03 21.54
C ALA A 30 0.41 -3.81 21.21
N GLY A 31 -0.13 -3.65 20.00
CA GLY A 31 -1.42 -4.22 19.64
C GLY A 31 -2.59 -3.45 20.25
N ASN A 32 -3.79 -3.99 20.13
CA ASN A 32 -5.00 -3.43 20.72
C ASN A 32 -5.97 -4.55 21.10
N LYS A 33 -7.19 -4.20 21.54
CA LYS A 33 -8.18 -5.20 21.98
C LYS A 33 -8.62 -6.15 20.88
N SER A 34 -8.82 -5.64 19.68
CA SER A 34 -9.25 -6.46 18.54
C SER A 34 -8.08 -7.24 17.91
N HIS A 35 -6.86 -6.74 18.04
CA HIS A 35 -5.66 -7.38 17.50
C HIS A 35 -4.58 -7.39 18.58
N PRO A 36 -4.61 -8.38 19.52
CA PRO A 36 -3.69 -8.41 20.66
C PRO A 36 -2.28 -8.89 20.28
N TYR A 37 -1.72 -8.38 19.21
CA TYR A 37 -0.38 -8.69 18.74
C TYR A 37 0.17 -7.46 18.00
N PRO A 38 1.49 -7.33 17.88
CA PRO A 38 2.07 -6.24 17.08
C PRO A 38 1.59 -6.32 15.64
N HIS A 39 0.99 -5.26 15.15
CA HIS A 39 0.45 -5.20 13.79
C HIS A 39 0.61 -3.80 13.21
N ALA A 40 0.37 -3.68 11.92
CA ALA A 40 0.41 -2.40 11.23
C ALA A 40 -0.78 -2.27 10.29
N LEU A 41 -1.28 -1.04 10.17
CA LEU A 41 -2.20 -0.67 9.10
C LEU A 41 -1.36 -0.36 7.87
N VAL A 42 -1.62 -1.06 6.78
CA VAL A 42 -0.83 -0.92 5.55
C VAL A 42 -1.73 -0.65 4.36
N ALA A 43 -1.17 0.06 3.38
CA ALA A 43 -1.78 0.23 2.07
C ALA A 43 -0.82 -0.34 1.04
N GLY A 44 -1.34 -1.14 0.12
CA GLY A 44 -0.50 -1.79 -0.87
C GLY A 44 -1.15 -1.83 -2.23
N ILE A 45 -0.50 -2.51 -3.16
CA ILE A 45 -0.95 -2.62 -4.54
C ILE A 45 -1.37 -4.07 -4.81
N GLU A 46 -2.67 -4.26 -5.04
CA GLU A 46 -3.22 -5.56 -5.41
C GLU A 46 -2.94 -5.86 -6.89
N ARG A 47 -3.12 -4.86 -7.74
CA ARG A 47 -2.82 -4.96 -9.16
C ARG A 47 -1.90 -3.82 -9.55
N TYR A 48 -0.70 -4.16 -9.98
CA TYR A 48 0.31 -3.19 -10.39
C TYR A 48 -0.03 -2.58 -11.74
N PRO A 49 0.44 -1.33 -12.01
CA PRO A 49 0.27 -0.77 -13.32
C PRO A 49 1.02 -1.60 -14.37
N SER A 50 0.42 -1.72 -15.54
CA SER A 50 1.00 -2.48 -16.64
C SER A 50 2.10 -1.69 -17.33
N GLN A 51 2.97 -2.40 -18.04
CA GLN A 51 4.05 -1.76 -18.78
C GLN A 51 3.51 -0.83 -19.86
N ILE A 52 4.09 0.35 -19.97
CA ILE A 52 3.70 1.37 -20.92
C ILE A 52 4.85 1.64 -21.88
N THR A 53 4.56 1.73 -23.19
CA THR A 53 5.54 2.08 -24.21
C THR A 53 5.13 3.40 -24.87
N ARG A 54 6.11 4.07 -25.51
CA ARG A 54 5.86 5.33 -26.21
C ARG A 54 4.92 5.17 -27.39
N ARG A 55 4.83 3.96 -27.96
CA ARG A 55 4.00 3.65 -29.12
C ARG A 55 2.51 3.56 -28.77
N MET A 56 2.17 3.45 -27.50
CA MET A 56 0.78 3.35 -27.08
C MET A 56 0.08 4.70 -27.18
N SER A 57 -1.24 4.67 -27.52
CA SER A 57 -2.07 5.86 -27.49
C SER A 57 -2.18 6.40 -26.06
N LYS A 58 -2.51 7.69 -25.94
CA LYS A 58 -2.69 8.30 -24.61
C LYS A 58 -3.78 7.62 -23.80
N ALA A 59 -4.89 7.25 -24.46
CA ALA A 59 -5.98 6.55 -23.79
C ALA A 59 -5.53 5.20 -23.22
N ARG A 60 -4.73 4.45 -23.99
CA ARG A 60 -4.20 3.17 -23.56
C ARG A 60 -3.18 3.33 -22.41
N GLN A 61 -2.31 4.34 -22.50
CA GLN A 61 -1.36 4.65 -21.44
C GLN A 61 -2.06 4.97 -20.12
N THR A 62 -3.10 5.79 -20.17
CA THR A 62 -3.89 6.15 -19.00
C THR A 62 -4.54 4.91 -18.38
N LYS A 63 -5.12 4.04 -19.22
CA LYS A 63 -5.76 2.81 -18.75
C LYS A 63 -4.77 1.86 -18.09
N ARG A 64 -3.56 1.75 -18.62
CA ARG A 64 -2.52 0.86 -18.08
C ARG A 64 -1.81 1.45 -16.86
N SER A 65 -1.92 2.75 -16.61
CA SER A 65 -1.32 3.41 -15.47
C SER A 65 -2.14 3.30 -14.20
N LYS A 66 -3.31 2.67 -14.26
CA LYS A 66 -4.18 2.52 -13.10
C LYS A 66 -3.64 1.50 -12.11
N VAL A 67 -3.81 1.82 -10.84
CA VAL A 67 -3.38 0.98 -9.73
C VAL A 67 -4.63 0.50 -9.00
N LYS A 68 -4.67 -0.79 -8.66
CA LYS A 68 -5.71 -1.32 -7.78
C LYS A 68 -5.12 -1.47 -6.38
N PRO A 69 -5.48 -0.60 -5.44
CA PRO A 69 -4.91 -0.65 -4.09
C PRO A 69 -5.69 -1.59 -3.19
N PHE A 70 -5.10 -1.91 -2.06
CA PHE A 70 -5.80 -2.53 -0.94
C PHE A 70 -5.32 -1.90 0.36
N ILE A 71 -6.15 -2.00 1.39
CA ILE A 71 -5.78 -1.63 2.75
C ILE A 71 -6.00 -2.85 3.64
N LYS A 72 -5.12 -3.06 4.61
CA LYS A 72 -5.19 -4.23 5.46
C LYS A 72 -4.49 -4.00 6.79
N VAL A 73 -4.93 -4.74 7.81
CA VAL A 73 -4.21 -4.90 9.06
C VAL A 73 -3.36 -6.16 8.95
N VAL A 74 -2.06 -6.04 9.13
CA VAL A 74 -1.12 -7.16 8.95
C VAL A 74 -0.25 -7.32 10.20
N ASN A 75 -0.11 -8.56 10.66
CA ASN A 75 0.80 -8.90 11.76
C ASN A 75 2.24 -8.60 11.35
N TYR A 76 3.06 -8.08 12.26
CA TYR A 76 4.47 -7.80 11.98
C TYR A 76 5.23 -9.03 11.49
N ASN A 77 4.87 -10.23 11.98
CA ASN A 77 5.53 -11.47 11.54
C ASN A 77 5.28 -11.80 10.07
N HIS A 78 4.28 -11.19 9.47
CA HIS A 78 3.94 -11.38 8.05
C HIS A 78 4.46 -10.26 7.17
N LEU A 79 5.28 -9.37 7.72
CA LEU A 79 5.87 -8.25 6.99
C LEU A 79 7.39 -8.42 6.93
N MET A 80 7.94 -8.23 5.73
CA MET A 80 9.38 -8.13 5.53
C MET A 80 9.71 -6.67 5.24
N PRO A 81 10.34 -5.94 6.19
CA PRO A 81 10.65 -4.53 5.96
C PRO A 81 11.75 -4.37 4.92
N THR A 82 11.71 -3.26 4.20
CA THR A 82 12.73 -2.91 3.21
C THR A 82 13.41 -1.60 3.62
N ARG A 83 14.46 -1.22 2.91
CA ARG A 83 15.15 0.06 3.11
C ARG A 83 14.40 1.23 2.47
N TYR A 84 13.43 0.96 1.62
CA TYR A 84 12.73 2.00 0.88
C TYR A 84 11.66 2.67 1.72
N THR A 85 11.43 3.95 1.44
CA THR A 85 10.36 4.72 2.08
C THR A 85 9.49 5.35 0.99
N LEU A 86 8.20 5.48 1.29
CA LEU A 86 7.24 6.12 0.42
C LEU A 86 6.37 7.03 1.27
N GLU A 87 6.69 8.31 1.26
CA GLU A 87 5.91 9.28 2.01
C GLU A 87 4.69 9.70 1.22
N LEU A 88 3.51 9.40 1.76
CA LEU A 88 2.23 9.80 1.20
C LEU A 88 1.53 10.69 2.20
N GLU A 89 1.56 11.98 1.95
CA GLU A 89 0.87 12.94 2.79
C GLU A 89 -0.64 12.70 2.73
N GLY A 90 -1.30 12.87 3.86
CA GLY A 90 -2.74 12.76 3.94
C GLY A 90 -3.30 11.34 4.15
N LEU A 91 -2.49 10.29 4.08
CA LEU A 91 -2.99 8.93 4.35
C LEU A 91 -3.14 8.63 5.84
N LYS A 92 -2.39 9.31 6.68
CA LYS A 92 -2.34 9.02 8.11
C LYS A 92 -3.70 9.17 8.80
N GLY A 93 -4.53 10.11 8.36
CA GLY A 93 -5.86 10.30 8.92
C GLY A 93 -6.97 9.60 8.14
N VAL A 94 -6.68 9.14 6.93
CA VAL A 94 -7.65 8.49 6.05
C VAL A 94 -7.84 7.03 6.42
N VAL A 95 -6.77 6.34 6.75
CA VAL A 95 -6.81 4.93 7.14
C VAL A 95 -6.53 4.82 8.64
N SER A 96 -7.51 4.34 9.39
CA SER A 96 -7.42 4.14 10.83
C SER A 96 -8.03 2.79 11.18
N ALA A 97 -7.95 2.40 12.45
CA ALA A 97 -8.58 1.17 12.91
C ALA A 97 -10.09 1.19 12.66
N ASP A 98 -10.73 2.35 12.78
CA ASP A 98 -12.17 2.51 12.58
C ASP A 98 -12.59 2.37 11.11
N THR A 99 -11.69 2.64 10.17
CA THR A 99 -11.95 2.50 8.74
C THR A 99 -12.34 1.06 8.38
N PHE A 100 -11.81 0.08 9.08
CA PHE A 100 -12.07 -1.33 8.79
C PHE A 100 -13.39 -1.84 9.35
N LYS A 101 -14.09 -1.05 10.17
CA LYS A 101 -15.36 -1.46 10.78
C LYS A 101 -16.54 -1.38 9.81
N GLU A 102 -16.50 -0.45 8.86
CA GLU A 102 -17.57 -0.25 7.89
C GLU A 102 -17.06 -0.39 6.47
N VAL A 103 -17.86 -1.06 5.62
CA VAL A 103 -17.52 -1.29 4.22
C VAL A 103 -17.42 0.03 3.45
N SER A 104 -18.35 0.97 3.69
CA SER A 104 -18.37 2.26 3.00
C SER A 104 -17.12 3.08 3.29
N GLN A 105 -16.67 3.13 4.55
CA GLN A 105 -15.46 3.84 4.93
C GLN A 105 -14.22 3.21 4.31
N ARG A 106 -14.19 1.89 4.24
CA ARG A 106 -13.09 1.15 3.63
C ARG A 106 -12.98 1.47 2.13
N GLU A 107 -14.11 1.51 1.43
CA GLU A 107 -14.13 1.83 0.00
C GLU A 107 -13.66 3.27 -0.27
N GLU A 108 -14.07 4.24 0.56
CA GLU A 108 -13.61 5.62 0.44
C GLU A 108 -12.12 5.76 0.70
N ALA A 109 -11.61 5.06 1.71
CA ALA A 109 -10.19 5.04 2.01
C ALA A 109 -9.39 4.47 0.85
N LYS A 110 -9.88 3.41 0.21
CA LYS A 110 -9.24 2.83 -0.98
C LYS A 110 -9.18 3.83 -2.13
N LYS A 111 -10.23 4.61 -2.34
CA LYS A 111 -10.23 5.63 -3.40
C LYS A 111 -9.16 6.69 -3.17
N THR A 112 -9.02 7.14 -1.93
CA THR A 112 -7.99 8.11 -1.56
C THR A 112 -6.59 7.54 -1.74
N VAL A 113 -6.38 6.30 -1.31
CA VAL A 113 -5.10 5.59 -1.48
C VAL A 113 -4.78 5.41 -2.97
N LYS A 114 -5.77 5.03 -3.76
CA LYS A 114 -5.61 4.86 -5.21
C LYS A 114 -5.14 6.15 -5.87
N LYS A 115 -5.78 7.27 -5.53
CA LYS A 115 -5.41 8.57 -6.06
C LYS A 115 -3.97 8.94 -5.69
N ALA A 116 -3.60 8.75 -4.43
CA ALA A 116 -2.26 9.05 -3.95
C ALA A 116 -1.21 8.19 -4.66
N PHE A 117 -1.46 6.90 -4.85
CA PHE A 117 -0.55 6.01 -5.55
C PHE A 117 -0.42 6.38 -7.02
N GLU A 118 -1.53 6.67 -7.70
CA GLU A 118 -1.49 7.05 -9.11
C GLU A 118 -0.73 8.36 -9.33
N GLU A 119 -0.87 9.33 -8.43
CA GLU A 119 -0.10 10.57 -8.49
C GLU A 119 1.40 10.31 -8.36
N ARG A 120 1.80 9.46 -7.43
CA ARG A 120 3.21 9.08 -7.27
C ARG A 120 3.74 8.33 -8.48
N TYR A 121 2.97 7.42 -9.01
CA TYR A 121 3.37 6.66 -10.20
C TYR A 121 3.55 7.58 -11.41
N THR A 122 2.61 8.50 -11.63
CA THR A 122 2.66 9.45 -12.73
C THR A 122 3.85 10.40 -12.62
N SER A 123 4.22 10.78 -11.40
CA SER A 123 5.38 11.66 -11.16
C SER A 123 6.71 10.98 -11.43
N GLY A 124 6.74 9.67 -11.61
CA GLY A 124 7.95 8.89 -11.86
C GLY A 124 8.77 8.59 -10.61
N LYS A 125 8.28 8.92 -9.44
CA LYS A 125 8.96 8.65 -8.18
C LYS A 125 8.63 7.24 -7.67
N ASN A 126 9.57 6.66 -6.91
CA ASN A 126 9.37 5.36 -6.26
C ASN A 126 9.03 4.23 -7.25
N ARG A 127 9.75 4.16 -8.36
CA ARG A 127 9.51 3.17 -9.42
C ARG A 127 9.51 1.74 -8.92
N TRP A 128 10.41 1.41 -8.01
CA TRP A 128 10.50 0.06 -7.48
C TRP A 128 9.21 -0.36 -6.78
N PHE A 129 8.56 0.54 -6.07
CA PHE A 129 7.31 0.24 -5.37
C PHE A 129 6.20 -0.19 -6.35
N PHE A 130 6.18 0.42 -7.54
CA PHE A 130 5.13 0.16 -8.54
C PHE A 130 5.49 -0.96 -9.51
N THR A 131 6.62 -1.63 -9.32
CA THR A 131 7.04 -2.76 -10.13
C THR A 131 6.71 -4.05 -9.38
N PRO A 132 6.01 -5.02 -10.02
CA PRO A 132 5.72 -6.28 -9.32
C PRO A 132 7.00 -7.03 -8.99
N LEU A 133 6.98 -7.71 -7.84
CA LEU A 133 8.11 -8.52 -7.42
C LEU A 133 8.10 -9.83 -8.20
N ARG A 134 9.22 -10.13 -8.84
CA ARG A 134 9.38 -11.37 -9.62
C ARG A 134 10.12 -12.42 -8.80
N PHE A 135 9.55 -13.61 -8.74
CA PHE A 135 10.18 -14.75 -8.07
C PHE A 135 9.62 -16.07 -8.60
#